data_4a7071e24674d6f5f0b0fe4fb70856bf
#
_entry.id   4a7071e24674d6f5f0b0fe4fb70856bf
#
_cell.length_a   1.000
_cell.length_b   1.000
_cell.length_c   1.000
_cell.angle_alpha   90.00
_cell.angle_beta   90.00
_cell.angle_gamma   90.00
#
_symmetry.space_group_name_H-M   'P 1'
#
loop_
_entity.id
_entity.type
_entity.pdbx_description
1 polymer ?
#
loop_
_entity_poly.entity_id
_entity_poly.type
_entity_poly.pdbx_seq_one_letter_code
_entity_poly.pdbx_strand_id
1 'polypeptide(L)'
;MFDLRAVRAVWLAGAFCLAYIALDVISGPEARYQTIAPVWHPAAGLALYLVLRRGHRAALPLVLAAVLAATITPALPTQPGLSLLTGLLPLPIYLAVGAAMRRFLPGDAFHASHGGLLLWAVFATLGSLLGALAYATMLHGPDAVVTRPWLDVVARYAIAETAGMLVMVPVCRFLLDEELRAVYLGRILRRETAAYIALLAAVLAVALQRPAPESLAYYLLILPLAWSAARQGMAGAVTAALVLEIGVTVAALRPIAHPAQIPNVQMLVLMLTLSGFLIGIAVDVARRASHELRHSLRLATAGEMAGAVAHELNQPLTALSIYGSACERLLQRGAGDDNGELLHKTVRAMVAESQRASDVLKRLREFFRTGTTALEPLSLPALVGEAVASFAAQAGQDGVRLETGALPAATVLGDRVQLGIVLRNLLSNAIQAVASMPAGQERRIAVDAGVDGEWIWIRIADNGPGIADKIRARLFEPFISLKSSGLGLGLAISRSIVETHGGSLGVEPGPHAILKITLPAHAEAGERS
;
A
#
# COMPACT_ATOMS: atom_id res chain seq x y z
N MET A 1 10.50 -2.40 45.03
CA MET A 1 9.84 -1.98 43.79
C MET A 1 10.63 -2.60 42.65
N PHE A 2 10.18 -3.77 42.15
CA PHE A 2 10.91 -4.46 41.07
C PHE A 2 10.86 -3.60 39.81
N ASP A 3 12.03 -3.36 39.23
CA ASP A 3 12.14 -2.59 37.98
C ASP A 3 11.47 -3.37 36.84
N LEU A 4 10.26 -2.98 36.49
CA LEU A 4 9.47 -3.59 35.40
C LEU A 4 10.23 -3.60 34.05
N ARG A 5 11.21 -2.68 33.88
CA ARG A 5 12.07 -2.63 32.71
C ARG A 5 13.09 -3.77 32.71
N ALA A 6 13.67 -4.08 33.87
CA ALA A 6 14.59 -5.20 34.02
C ALA A 6 13.89 -6.55 33.80
N VAL A 7 12.70 -6.74 34.36
CA VAL A 7 11.88 -7.94 34.16
C VAL A 7 11.51 -8.13 32.69
N ARG A 8 11.07 -7.07 32.00
CA ARG A 8 10.77 -7.10 30.55
C ARG A 8 12.03 -7.43 29.72
N ALA A 9 13.20 -6.91 30.08
CA ALA A 9 14.44 -7.20 29.38
C ALA A 9 14.86 -8.66 29.49
N VAL A 10 14.69 -9.27 30.67
CA VAL A 10 14.96 -10.70 30.92
C VAL A 10 14.01 -11.59 30.12
N TRP A 11 12.70 -11.28 30.13
CA TRP A 11 11.72 -12.02 29.33
C TRP A 11 12.02 -11.97 27.83
N LEU A 12 12.39 -10.80 27.32
CA LEU A 12 12.75 -10.65 25.89
C LEU A 12 14.05 -11.40 25.55
N ALA A 13 15.02 -11.44 26.44
CA ALA A 13 16.25 -12.21 26.25
C ALA A 13 15.95 -13.72 26.28
N GLY A 14 15.11 -14.19 27.23
CA GLY A 14 14.69 -15.58 27.29
C GLY A 14 13.90 -16.03 26.04
N ALA A 15 12.94 -15.22 25.60
CA ALA A 15 12.19 -15.48 24.37
C ALA A 15 13.10 -15.53 23.12
N PHE A 16 14.12 -14.64 23.05
CA PHE A 16 15.11 -14.67 22.00
C PHE A 16 15.94 -15.97 22.03
N CYS A 17 16.44 -16.38 23.21
CA CYS A 17 17.21 -17.62 23.35
C CYS A 17 16.37 -18.83 22.91
N LEU A 18 15.12 -18.91 23.36
CA LEU A 18 14.20 -19.99 22.94
C LEU A 18 13.97 -20.01 21.43
N ALA A 19 13.72 -18.85 20.82
CA ALA A 19 13.54 -18.75 19.37
C ALA A 19 14.81 -19.12 18.62
N TYR A 20 15.98 -18.67 19.08
CA TYR A 20 17.27 -19.00 18.48
C TYR A 20 17.51 -20.52 18.51
N ILE A 21 17.36 -21.15 19.68
CA ILE A 21 17.53 -22.61 19.84
C ILE A 21 16.54 -23.36 18.97
N ALA A 22 15.26 -22.96 18.95
CA ALA A 22 14.25 -23.62 18.12
C ALA A 22 14.61 -23.54 16.62
N LEU A 23 15.07 -22.39 16.15
CA LEU A 23 15.50 -22.21 14.76
C LEU A 23 16.78 -22.99 14.45
N ASP A 24 17.71 -23.10 15.39
CA ASP A 24 18.92 -23.88 15.26
C ASP A 24 18.63 -25.38 15.19
N VAL A 25 17.75 -25.87 16.07
CA VAL A 25 17.25 -27.28 16.05
C VAL A 25 16.58 -27.64 14.74
N ILE A 26 15.75 -26.75 14.20
CA ILE A 26 15.06 -26.96 12.91
C ILE A 26 16.08 -27.01 11.76
N SER A 27 17.15 -26.23 11.86
CA SER A 27 18.20 -26.14 10.84
C SER A 27 19.17 -27.32 10.89
N GLY A 28 19.33 -27.98 12.04
CA GLY A 28 20.40 -28.94 12.35
C GLY A 28 20.04 -30.43 12.18
N PRO A 29 19.70 -30.89 10.96
CA PRO A 29 19.64 -32.33 10.69
C PRO A 29 21.03 -32.97 10.50
N GLU A 30 22.09 -32.25 10.80
CA GLU A 30 23.49 -32.57 10.50
C GLU A 30 23.92 -33.94 11.03
N ALA A 31 23.60 -34.26 12.26
CA ALA A 31 23.98 -35.54 12.89
C ALA A 31 23.26 -36.78 12.29
N ARG A 32 22.08 -36.60 11.67
CA ARG A 32 21.30 -37.73 11.11
C ARG A 32 21.64 -38.04 9.67
N TYR A 33 22.19 -37.11 8.88
CA TYR A 33 22.36 -37.28 7.44
C TYR A 33 23.81 -37.09 6.96
N GLN A 34 24.80 -37.06 7.85
CA GLN A 34 26.23 -36.84 7.50
C GLN A 34 26.48 -35.55 6.68
N THR A 35 25.56 -34.60 6.75
CA THR A 35 25.70 -33.28 6.12
C THR A 35 26.27 -32.31 7.16
N ILE A 36 27.43 -31.77 6.90
CA ILE A 36 28.24 -30.96 7.83
C ILE A 36 27.78 -29.51 7.87
N ALA A 37 26.87 -29.11 7.00
CA ALA A 37 26.31 -27.76 6.93
C ALA A 37 24.78 -27.82 6.83
N PRO A 38 24.06 -26.90 7.52
CA PRO A 38 22.60 -26.83 7.47
C PRO A 38 22.12 -26.54 6.04
N VAL A 39 20.90 -26.97 5.72
CA VAL A 39 20.24 -26.61 4.47
C VAL A 39 19.92 -25.13 4.46
N TRP A 40 19.49 -24.60 5.61
CA TRP A 40 19.16 -23.21 5.86
C TRP A 40 19.48 -22.88 7.31
N HIS A 41 20.02 -21.68 7.57
CA HIS A 41 20.41 -21.27 8.92
C HIS A 41 19.65 -20.02 9.39
N PRO A 42 18.36 -20.12 9.72
CA PRO A 42 17.53 -18.98 10.11
C PRO A 42 17.97 -18.33 11.43
N ALA A 43 18.64 -19.06 12.32
CA ALA A 43 19.19 -18.53 13.55
C ALA A 43 20.21 -17.40 13.30
N ALA A 44 21.00 -17.48 12.22
CA ALA A 44 21.92 -16.43 11.79
C ALA A 44 21.20 -15.11 11.48
N GLY A 45 20.07 -15.19 10.76
CA GLY A 45 19.27 -14.00 10.45
C GLY A 45 18.58 -13.40 11.69
N LEU A 46 18.12 -14.23 12.63
CA LEU A 46 17.57 -13.74 13.90
C LEU A 46 18.66 -13.06 14.75
N ALA A 47 19.88 -13.63 14.78
CA ALA A 47 21.03 -13.05 15.45
C ALA A 47 21.40 -11.69 14.86
N LEU A 48 21.53 -11.61 13.53
CA LEU A 48 21.85 -10.36 12.83
C LEU A 48 20.75 -9.30 13.07
N TYR A 49 19.48 -9.67 13.02
CA TYR A 49 18.37 -8.76 13.34
C TYR A 49 18.49 -8.19 14.76
N LEU A 50 18.83 -9.02 15.76
CA LEU A 50 19.04 -8.54 17.13
C LEU A 50 20.19 -7.53 17.20
N VAL A 51 21.31 -7.79 16.49
CA VAL A 51 22.44 -6.86 16.40
C VAL A 51 22.06 -5.56 15.71
N LEU A 52 21.30 -5.61 14.62
CA LEU A 52 20.79 -4.42 13.94
C LEU A 52 19.94 -3.56 14.87
N ARG A 53 19.11 -4.17 15.72
CA ARG A 53 18.21 -3.46 16.64
C ARG A 53 18.90 -2.97 17.92
N ARG A 54 19.80 -3.75 18.54
CA ARG A 54 20.40 -3.47 19.87
C ARG A 54 21.88 -3.14 19.85
N GLY A 55 22.54 -3.30 18.72
CA GLY A 55 23.97 -3.06 18.59
C GLY A 55 24.81 -4.00 19.43
N HIS A 56 25.87 -3.48 20.04
CA HIS A 56 26.77 -4.24 20.91
C HIS A 56 26.06 -4.86 22.13
N ARG A 57 24.92 -4.29 22.55
CA ARG A 57 24.08 -4.85 23.65
C ARG A 57 23.43 -6.20 23.26
N ALA A 58 23.49 -6.59 22.00
CA ALA A 58 23.08 -7.92 21.55
C ALA A 58 24.09 -9.02 21.94
N ALA A 59 25.34 -8.68 22.25
CA ALA A 59 26.41 -9.66 22.49
C ALA A 59 26.07 -10.68 23.59
N LEU A 60 25.59 -10.23 24.75
CA LEU A 60 25.30 -11.13 25.87
C LEU A 60 24.15 -12.12 25.54
N PRO A 61 22.95 -11.71 25.07
CA PRO A 61 21.92 -12.68 24.70
C PRO A 61 22.34 -13.60 23.56
N LEU A 62 23.18 -13.15 22.63
CA LEU A 62 23.72 -14.00 21.56
C LEU A 62 24.66 -15.08 22.08
N VAL A 63 25.60 -14.71 22.97
CA VAL A 63 26.50 -15.69 23.59
C VAL A 63 25.71 -16.71 24.39
N LEU A 64 24.74 -16.27 25.20
CA LEU A 64 23.89 -17.18 25.97
C LEU A 64 23.11 -18.14 25.06
N ALA A 65 22.52 -17.63 23.99
CA ALA A 65 21.76 -18.45 23.03
C ALA A 65 22.65 -19.47 22.32
N ALA A 66 23.84 -19.07 21.87
CA ALA A 66 24.79 -19.95 21.18
C ALA A 66 25.34 -21.04 22.12
N VAL A 67 25.70 -20.70 23.38
CA VAL A 67 26.14 -21.67 24.38
C VAL A 67 25.02 -22.68 24.68
N LEU A 68 23.80 -22.22 24.90
CA LEU A 68 22.66 -23.11 25.14
C LEU A 68 22.36 -23.98 23.93
N ALA A 69 22.38 -23.45 22.73
CA ALA A 69 22.18 -24.22 21.50
C ALA A 69 23.28 -25.31 21.37
N ALA A 70 24.55 -24.96 21.51
CA ALA A 70 25.66 -25.90 21.42
C ALA A 70 25.64 -26.99 22.50
N THR A 71 25.01 -26.75 23.66
CA THR A 71 24.86 -27.77 24.73
C THR A 71 23.65 -28.66 24.53
N ILE A 72 22.54 -28.10 24.00
CA ILE A 72 21.27 -28.84 23.80
C ILE A 72 21.31 -29.64 22.48
N THR A 73 21.88 -29.05 21.44
CA THR A 73 21.99 -29.62 20.09
C THR A 73 23.42 -29.53 19.57
N PRO A 74 24.35 -30.29 20.16
CA PRO A 74 25.75 -30.22 19.73
C PRO A 74 25.91 -30.64 18.27
N ALA A 75 26.48 -29.77 17.45
CA ALA A 75 26.80 -30.05 16.04
C ALA A 75 27.75 -31.26 15.91
N LEU A 76 28.63 -31.43 16.90
CA LEU A 76 29.61 -32.53 17.00
C LEU A 76 29.47 -33.22 18.36
N PRO A 77 28.54 -34.21 18.50
CA PRO A 77 28.26 -34.86 19.78
C PRO A 77 29.48 -35.53 20.43
N THR A 78 30.42 -36.00 19.60
CA THR A 78 31.67 -36.65 20.05
C THR A 78 32.76 -35.69 20.54
N GLN A 79 32.60 -34.39 20.23
CA GLN A 79 33.57 -33.33 20.55
C GLN A 79 32.87 -32.08 21.09
N PRO A 80 32.41 -32.09 22.35
CA PRO A 80 31.59 -30.99 22.88
C PRO A 80 32.31 -29.63 22.93
N GLY A 81 33.62 -29.65 23.15
CA GLY A 81 34.45 -28.42 23.13
C GLY A 81 34.50 -27.79 21.73
N LEU A 82 34.63 -28.59 20.68
CA LEU A 82 34.64 -28.15 19.30
C LEU A 82 33.23 -27.66 18.88
N SER A 83 32.17 -28.34 19.33
CA SER A 83 30.80 -27.93 19.12
C SER A 83 30.48 -26.56 19.73
N LEU A 84 31.00 -26.29 20.93
CA LEU A 84 30.85 -24.97 21.56
C LEU A 84 31.59 -23.88 20.78
N LEU A 85 32.82 -24.18 20.34
CA LEU A 85 33.64 -23.24 19.56
C LEU A 85 32.95 -22.93 18.21
N THR A 86 32.40 -23.92 17.49
CA THR A 86 31.70 -23.70 16.25
C THR A 86 30.43 -22.83 16.42
N GLY A 87 29.72 -22.98 17.54
CA GLY A 87 28.57 -22.16 17.86
C GLY A 87 28.91 -20.70 18.21
N LEU A 88 30.08 -20.46 18.82
CA LEU A 88 30.52 -19.10 19.20
C LEU A 88 31.24 -18.35 18.07
N LEU A 89 31.82 -19.07 17.12
CA LEU A 89 32.62 -18.52 16.03
C LEU A 89 31.92 -17.45 15.17
N PRO A 90 30.62 -17.57 14.81
CA PRO A 90 29.97 -16.57 13.99
C PRO A 90 29.65 -15.26 14.73
N LEU A 91 29.61 -15.26 16.07
CA LEU A 91 29.12 -14.11 16.84
C LEU A 91 29.89 -12.81 16.62
N PRO A 92 31.25 -12.77 16.65
CA PRO A 92 31.99 -11.56 16.35
C PRO A 92 31.74 -11.06 14.92
N ILE A 93 31.50 -11.98 13.97
CA ILE A 93 31.18 -11.64 12.57
C ILE A 93 29.83 -10.97 12.51
N TYR A 94 28.80 -11.51 13.17
CA TYR A 94 27.47 -10.89 13.22
C TYR A 94 27.51 -9.49 13.85
N LEU A 95 28.31 -9.29 14.91
CA LEU A 95 28.48 -7.99 15.52
C LEU A 95 29.18 -7.00 14.56
N ALA A 96 30.24 -7.44 13.86
CA ALA A 96 30.94 -6.61 12.88
C ALA A 96 30.09 -6.26 11.67
N VAL A 97 29.42 -7.25 11.07
CA VAL A 97 28.49 -7.05 9.95
C VAL A 97 27.35 -6.14 10.34
N GLY A 98 26.71 -6.39 11.48
CA GLY A 98 25.63 -5.54 11.96
C GLY A 98 26.06 -4.12 12.31
N ALA A 99 27.30 -3.92 12.79
CA ALA A 99 27.87 -2.60 13.01
C ALA A 99 28.12 -1.87 11.67
N ALA A 100 28.69 -2.56 10.68
CA ALA A 100 28.91 -2.04 9.34
C ALA A 100 27.56 -1.67 8.69
N MET A 101 26.57 -2.56 8.74
CA MET A 101 25.26 -2.29 8.18
C MET A 101 24.59 -1.07 8.83
N ARG A 102 24.65 -0.92 10.15
CA ARG A 102 24.08 0.27 10.83
C ARG A 102 24.78 1.58 10.45
N ARG A 103 26.06 1.53 10.07
CA ARG A 103 26.83 2.69 9.62
C ARG A 103 26.51 3.07 8.18
N PHE A 104 26.38 2.08 7.28
CA PHE A 104 26.26 2.30 5.85
C PHE A 104 24.81 2.18 5.33
N LEU A 105 23.92 1.55 6.09
CA LEU A 105 22.50 1.36 5.79
C LEU A 105 21.63 1.89 6.95
N PRO A 106 21.62 3.21 7.21
CA PRO A 106 20.85 3.77 8.31
C PRO A 106 19.33 3.56 8.09
N GLY A 107 18.65 3.16 9.15
CA GLY A 107 17.19 3.00 9.16
C GLY A 107 16.72 1.87 8.26
N ASP A 108 15.81 2.21 7.33
CA ASP A 108 15.08 1.26 6.48
C ASP A 108 15.68 1.09 5.08
N ALA A 109 16.90 1.58 4.85
CA ALA A 109 17.49 1.67 3.51
C ALA A 109 17.58 0.32 2.79
N PHE A 110 17.73 -0.80 3.50
CA PHE A 110 17.92 -2.11 2.88
C PHE A 110 16.65 -2.66 2.18
N HIS A 111 15.47 -2.21 2.54
CA HIS A 111 14.21 -2.60 1.88
C HIS A 111 13.49 -1.43 1.21
N ALA A 112 14.05 -0.25 1.27
CA ALA A 112 13.49 0.97 0.69
C ALA A 112 14.02 1.26 -0.72
N SER A 113 15.20 0.72 -1.07
CA SER A 113 15.86 0.97 -2.36
C SER A 113 16.62 -0.24 -2.89
N HIS A 114 16.80 -0.32 -4.21
CA HIS A 114 17.60 -1.36 -4.85
C HIS A 114 19.06 -1.35 -4.37
N GLY A 115 19.66 -0.15 -4.25
CA GLY A 115 21.03 -0.01 -3.74
C GLY A 115 21.17 -0.49 -2.30
N GLY A 116 20.20 -0.21 -1.45
CA GLY A 116 20.14 -0.71 -0.08
C GLY A 116 20.08 -2.23 0.00
N LEU A 117 19.22 -2.86 -0.82
CA LEU A 117 19.12 -4.32 -0.91
C LEU A 117 20.45 -4.96 -1.36
N LEU A 118 21.05 -4.43 -2.42
CA LEU A 118 22.32 -4.96 -2.93
C LEU A 118 23.43 -4.84 -1.90
N LEU A 119 23.56 -3.68 -1.26
CA LEU A 119 24.56 -3.47 -0.23
C LEU A 119 24.34 -4.38 0.98
N TRP A 120 23.09 -4.58 1.41
CA TRP A 120 22.75 -5.54 2.45
C TRP A 120 23.09 -6.98 2.05
N ALA A 121 22.74 -7.41 0.83
CA ALA A 121 23.09 -8.73 0.33
C ALA A 121 24.62 -8.95 0.30
N VAL A 122 25.38 -7.93 -0.12
CA VAL A 122 26.86 -7.96 -0.09
C VAL A 122 27.39 -8.14 1.32
N PHE A 123 26.92 -7.36 2.30
CA PHE A 123 27.36 -7.50 3.70
C PHE A 123 26.99 -8.87 4.28
N ALA A 124 25.79 -9.35 4.02
CA ALA A 124 25.34 -10.68 4.45
C ALA A 124 26.23 -11.77 3.85
N THR A 125 26.49 -11.73 2.54
CA THR A 125 27.31 -12.72 1.82
C THR A 125 28.77 -12.69 2.28
N LEU A 126 29.37 -11.49 2.42
CA LEU A 126 30.74 -11.38 2.90
C LEU A 126 30.88 -11.87 4.35
N GLY A 127 29.93 -11.54 5.22
CA GLY A 127 29.91 -12.04 6.60
C GLY A 127 29.78 -13.56 6.65
N SER A 128 28.83 -14.13 5.89
CA SER A 128 28.65 -15.57 5.79
C SER A 128 29.88 -16.28 5.21
N LEU A 129 30.54 -15.67 4.22
CA LEU A 129 31.77 -16.22 3.65
C LEU A 129 32.91 -16.26 4.67
N LEU A 130 33.10 -15.18 5.44
CA LEU A 130 34.09 -15.13 6.50
C LEU A 130 33.81 -16.18 7.59
N GLY A 131 32.54 -16.33 7.98
CA GLY A 131 32.10 -17.36 8.91
C GLY A 131 32.38 -18.77 8.38
N ALA A 132 32.05 -19.01 7.12
CA ALA A 132 32.25 -20.28 6.44
C ALA A 132 33.73 -20.66 6.32
N LEU A 133 34.59 -19.70 5.99
CA LEU A 133 36.04 -19.92 5.93
C LEU A 133 36.61 -20.32 7.31
N ALA A 134 36.22 -19.61 8.35
CA ALA A 134 36.63 -19.91 9.70
C ALA A 134 36.12 -21.27 10.19
N TYR A 135 34.83 -21.57 9.93
CA TYR A 135 34.19 -22.83 10.26
C TYR A 135 34.85 -24.03 9.54
N ALA A 136 35.06 -23.93 8.24
CA ALA A 136 35.69 -24.98 7.45
C ALA A 136 37.16 -25.22 7.88
N THR A 137 37.91 -24.17 8.15
CA THR A 137 39.32 -24.28 8.63
C THR A 137 39.37 -24.97 9.98
N MET A 138 38.43 -24.68 10.87
CA MET A 138 38.35 -25.31 12.18
C MET A 138 38.03 -26.80 12.11
N LEU A 139 37.14 -27.21 11.19
CA LEU A 139 36.74 -28.62 10.99
C LEU A 139 37.83 -29.47 10.29
N HIS A 140 38.73 -28.84 9.53
CA HIS A 140 39.84 -29.51 8.84
C HIS A 140 41.18 -29.36 9.59
N GLY A 141 41.16 -28.99 10.89
CA GLY A 141 42.32 -28.90 11.75
C GLY A 141 42.99 -30.25 12.01
N PRO A 142 43.99 -30.29 12.95
CA PRO A 142 44.74 -31.51 13.25
C PRO A 142 43.88 -32.71 13.65
N ASP A 143 42.73 -32.46 14.27
CA ASP A 143 41.74 -33.47 14.64
C ASP A 143 40.59 -33.55 13.60
N ALA A 144 40.91 -33.59 12.31
CA ALA A 144 39.95 -33.49 11.23
C ALA A 144 38.71 -34.38 11.42
N VAL A 145 37.56 -33.75 11.60
CA VAL A 145 36.25 -34.42 11.82
C VAL A 145 35.54 -34.71 10.50
N VAL A 146 36.03 -34.10 9.41
CA VAL A 146 35.33 -34.00 8.14
C VAL A 146 36.16 -34.53 6.99
N THR A 147 35.54 -35.44 6.22
CA THR A 147 36.18 -36.06 5.03
C THR A 147 35.87 -35.33 3.71
N ARG A 148 34.94 -34.37 3.73
CA ARG A 148 34.54 -33.59 2.52
C ARG A 148 35.60 -32.56 2.15
N PRO A 149 35.71 -32.21 0.85
CA PRO A 149 36.60 -31.13 0.42
C PRO A 149 36.30 -29.82 1.14
N TRP A 150 37.33 -29.10 1.55
CA TRP A 150 37.25 -27.84 2.30
C TRP A 150 36.34 -26.79 1.60
N LEU A 151 36.49 -26.63 0.28
CA LEU A 151 35.66 -25.70 -0.50
C LEU A 151 34.17 -26.09 -0.51
N ASP A 152 33.83 -27.38 -0.47
CA ASP A 152 32.42 -27.81 -0.42
C ASP A 152 31.78 -27.42 0.92
N VAL A 153 32.53 -27.53 2.04
CA VAL A 153 32.08 -27.10 3.36
C VAL A 153 31.88 -25.57 3.39
N VAL A 154 32.84 -24.81 2.86
CA VAL A 154 32.74 -23.34 2.76
C VAL A 154 31.51 -22.93 1.96
N ALA A 155 31.31 -23.50 0.78
CA ALA A 155 30.20 -23.13 -0.09
C ALA A 155 28.84 -23.42 0.55
N ARG A 156 28.65 -24.61 1.12
CA ARG A 156 27.39 -25.01 1.77
C ARG A 156 27.04 -24.12 2.95
N TYR A 157 28.01 -23.92 3.85
CA TYR A 157 27.80 -23.09 5.03
C TYR A 157 27.51 -21.63 4.63
N ALA A 158 28.29 -21.05 3.71
CA ALA A 158 28.09 -19.69 3.26
C ALA A 158 26.71 -19.46 2.63
N ILE A 159 26.25 -20.40 1.79
CA ILE A 159 24.92 -20.31 1.15
C ILE A 159 23.83 -20.39 2.21
N ALA A 160 23.88 -21.38 3.12
CA ALA A 160 22.85 -21.56 4.15
C ALA A 160 22.73 -20.37 5.08
N GLU A 161 23.87 -19.78 5.48
CA GLU A 161 23.93 -18.64 6.38
C GLU A 161 23.47 -17.35 5.69
N THR A 162 23.89 -17.14 4.42
CA THR A 162 23.42 -16.02 3.60
C THR A 162 21.90 -16.05 3.42
N ALA A 163 21.34 -17.23 3.08
CA ALA A 163 19.89 -17.41 2.94
C ALA A 163 19.16 -17.13 4.26
N GLY A 164 19.71 -17.62 5.38
CA GLY A 164 19.21 -17.34 6.72
C GLY A 164 19.14 -15.83 7.03
N MET A 165 20.21 -15.10 6.76
CA MET A 165 20.24 -13.64 6.97
C MET A 165 19.27 -12.92 6.03
N LEU A 166 19.26 -13.25 4.73
CA LEU A 166 18.45 -12.57 3.74
C LEU A 166 16.94 -12.77 3.96
N VAL A 167 16.50 -13.94 4.41
CA VAL A 167 15.07 -14.22 4.62
C VAL A 167 14.62 -13.79 6.02
N MET A 168 15.38 -14.16 7.07
CA MET A 168 14.90 -13.96 8.44
C MET A 168 14.99 -12.51 8.92
N VAL A 169 15.95 -11.70 8.44
CA VAL A 169 16.03 -10.29 8.87
C VAL A 169 14.77 -9.52 8.49
N PRO A 170 14.28 -9.54 7.22
CA PRO A 170 13.01 -8.87 6.89
C PRO A 170 11.79 -9.53 7.56
N VAL A 171 11.76 -10.85 7.71
CA VAL A 171 10.68 -11.54 8.45
C VAL A 171 10.59 -11.03 9.89
N CYS A 172 11.71 -11.01 10.61
CA CYS A 172 11.76 -10.50 11.98
C CYS A 172 11.33 -9.03 12.04
N ARG A 173 11.74 -8.22 11.07
CA ARG A 173 11.36 -6.83 11.00
C ARG A 173 9.85 -6.66 10.81
N PHE A 174 9.26 -7.34 9.83
CA PHE A 174 7.81 -7.27 9.58
C PHE A 174 6.96 -7.79 10.74
N LEU A 175 7.44 -8.78 11.50
CA LEU A 175 6.69 -9.38 12.59
C LEU A 175 6.89 -8.67 13.95
N LEU A 176 8.08 -8.15 14.21
CA LEU A 176 8.47 -7.60 15.52
C LEU A 176 8.38 -6.07 15.61
N ASP A 177 8.25 -5.38 14.47
CA ASP A 177 7.98 -3.95 14.41
C ASP A 177 6.45 -3.72 14.39
N GLU A 178 5.93 -2.95 15.36
CA GLU A 178 4.48 -2.78 15.54
C GLU A 178 3.81 -2.09 14.35
N GLU A 179 4.46 -1.06 13.78
CA GLU A 179 3.92 -0.30 12.64
C GLU A 179 3.90 -1.16 11.37
N LEU A 180 5.00 -1.85 11.10
CA LEU A 180 5.14 -2.70 9.91
C LEU A 180 4.29 -3.96 9.99
N ARG A 181 4.10 -4.52 11.21
CA ARG A 181 3.32 -5.73 11.43
C ARG A 181 1.88 -5.58 10.98
N ALA A 182 1.21 -4.47 11.33
CA ALA A 182 -0.17 -4.24 10.94
C ALA A 182 -0.32 -4.18 9.41
N VAL A 183 0.59 -3.48 8.72
CA VAL A 183 0.61 -3.37 7.26
C VAL A 183 0.94 -4.73 6.62
N TYR A 184 1.92 -5.45 7.16
CA TYR A 184 2.32 -6.77 6.67
C TYR A 184 1.18 -7.77 6.78
N LEU A 185 0.58 -7.93 7.97
CA LEU A 185 -0.55 -8.84 8.19
C LEU A 185 -1.75 -8.49 7.31
N GLY A 186 -2.07 -7.20 7.16
CA GLY A 186 -3.15 -6.75 6.27
C GLY A 186 -2.92 -7.07 4.79
N ARG A 187 -1.65 -7.25 4.36
CA ARG A 187 -1.31 -7.66 3.00
C ARG A 187 -1.32 -9.17 2.83
N ILE A 188 -0.77 -9.94 3.79
CA ILE A 188 -0.61 -11.39 3.68
C ILE A 188 -1.87 -12.19 4.04
N LEU A 189 -2.81 -11.62 4.80
CA LEU A 189 -4.08 -12.29 5.14
C LEU A 189 -5.15 -12.20 4.05
N ARG A 190 -4.73 -12.05 2.79
CA ARG A 190 -5.63 -12.01 1.63
C ARG A 190 -5.75 -13.39 0.98
N ARG A 191 -6.88 -13.65 0.31
CA ARG A 191 -7.11 -14.89 -0.42
C ARG A 191 -6.05 -15.15 -1.51
N GLU A 192 -5.55 -14.09 -2.14
CA GLU A 192 -4.46 -14.17 -3.13
C GLU A 192 -3.18 -14.76 -2.54
N THR A 193 -2.88 -14.48 -1.26
CA THR A 193 -1.70 -15.04 -0.57
C THR A 193 -1.79 -16.55 -0.46
N ALA A 194 -2.95 -17.07 -0.08
CA ALA A 194 -3.17 -18.51 -0.04
C ALA A 194 -3.00 -19.16 -1.42
N ALA A 195 -3.45 -18.48 -2.49
CA ALA A 195 -3.33 -18.98 -3.85
C ALA A 195 -1.87 -19.12 -4.31
N TYR A 196 -1.04 -18.08 -4.14
CA TYR A 196 0.36 -18.20 -4.56
C TYR A 196 1.19 -19.09 -3.63
N ILE A 197 0.87 -19.19 -2.34
CA ILE A 197 1.51 -20.16 -1.42
C ILE A 197 1.16 -21.58 -1.84
N ALA A 198 -0.10 -21.87 -2.15
CA ALA A 198 -0.53 -23.19 -2.63
C ALA A 198 0.15 -23.53 -3.96
N LEU A 199 0.23 -22.59 -4.90
CA LEU A 199 0.93 -22.78 -6.16
C LEU A 199 2.43 -23.01 -5.94
N LEU A 200 3.07 -22.23 -5.06
CA LEU A 200 4.49 -22.40 -4.72
C LEU A 200 4.76 -23.80 -4.13
N ALA A 201 3.92 -24.22 -3.18
CA ALA A 201 4.02 -25.54 -2.56
C ALA A 201 3.80 -26.66 -3.58
N ALA A 202 2.84 -26.52 -4.49
CA ALA A 202 2.58 -27.52 -5.55
C ALA A 202 3.76 -27.64 -6.52
N VAL A 203 4.28 -26.50 -7.02
CA VAL A 203 5.45 -26.51 -7.93
C VAL A 203 6.68 -27.06 -7.23
N LEU A 204 6.92 -26.68 -5.96
CA LEU A 204 8.02 -27.22 -5.17
C LEU A 204 7.88 -28.74 -4.97
N ALA A 205 6.68 -29.23 -4.65
CA ALA A 205 6.43 -30.65 -4.49
C ALA A 205 6.72 -31.46 -5.78
N VAL A 206 6.34 -30.90 -6.94
CA VAL A 206 6.66 -31.50 -8.25
C VAL A 206 8.16 -31.44 -8.52
N ALA A 207 8.82 -30.33 -8.24
CA ALA A 207 10.25 -30.18 -8.46
C ALA A 207 11.07 -31.17 -7.61
N LEU A 208 10.69 -31.39 -6.37
CA LEU A 208 11.35 -32.30 -5.44
C LEU A 208 11.17 -33.79 -5.78
N GLN A 209 10.18 -34.15 -6.61
CA GLN A 209 10.03 -35.54 -7.12
C GLN A 209 10.98 -35.84 -8.28
N ARG A 210 11.64 -34.86 -8.85
CA ARG A 210 12.56 -35.02 -9.97
C ARG A 210 14.00 -35.10 -9.47
N PRO A 211 14.79 -36.12 -9.88
CA PRO A 211 16.13 -36.37 -9.34
C PRO A 211 17.18 -35.36 -9.79
N ALA A 212 16.91 -34.53 -10.79
CA ALA A 212 17.87 -33.57 -11.32
C ALA A 212 17.45 -32.10 -11.03
N PRO A 213 18.32 -31.25 -10.42
CA PRO A 213 18.05 -29.82 -10.23
C PRO A 213 17.94 -29.06 -11.55
N GLU A 214 18.36 -29.64 -12.65
CA GLU A 214 18.22 -29.13 -14.03
C GLU A 214 16.79 -29.30 -14.58
N SER A 215 15.86 -29.90 -13.82
CA SER A 215 14.49 -30.05 -14.28
C SER A 215 13.80 -28.70 -14.38
N LEU A 216 13.05 -28.47 -15.46
CA LEU A 216 12.27 -27.25 -15.72
C LEU A 216 11.37 -26.86 -14.54
N ALA A 217 10.96 -27.84 -13.72
CA ALA A 217 10.11 -27.62 -12.56
C ALA A 217 10.71 -26.67 -11.51
N TYR A 218 12.03 -26.69 -11.30
CA TYR A 218 12.68 -25.76 -10.37
C TYR A 218 12.64 -24.31 -10.88
N TYR A 219 12.76 -24.08 -12.19
CA TYR A 219 12.68 -22.74 -12.76
C TYR A 219 11.26 -22.18 -12.72
N LEU A 220 10.23 -23.05 -12.72
CA LEU A 220 8.84 -22.61 -12.58
C LEU A 220 8.53 -21.99 -11.22
N LEU A 221 9.36 -22.19 -10.19
CA LEU A 221 9.23 -21.55 -8.88
C LEU A 221 9.30 -20.02 -8.96
N ILE A 222 9.91 -19.46 -10.03
CA ILE A 222 9.95 -18.01 -10.24
C ILE A 222 8.54 -17.42 -10.43
N LEU A 223 7.60 -18.16 -11.03
CA LEU A 223 6.27 -17.64 -11.36
C LEU A 223 5.44 -17.28 -10.12
N PRO A 224 5.20 -18.18 -9.13
CA PRO A 224 4.46 -17.82 -7.93
C PRO A 224 5.21 -16.79 -7.07
N LEU A 225 6.55 -16.80 -7.06
CA LEU A 225 7.36 -15.85 -6.35
C LEU A 225 7.27 -14.45 -6.99
N ALA A 226 7.40 -14.34 -8.31
CA ALA A 226 7.21 -13.10 -9.04
C ALA A 226 5.78 -12.55 -8.90
N TRP A 227 4.77 -13.45 -8.94
CA TRP A 227 3.38 -13.08 -8.73
C TRP A 227 3.17 -12.47 -7.33
N SER A 228 3.66 -13.12 -6.27
CA SER A 228 3.57 -12.60 -4.90
C SER A 228 4.25 -11.22 -4.76
N ALA A 229 5.47 -11.08 -5.33
CA ALA A 229 6.23 -9.83 -5.32
C ALA A 229 5.52 -8.71 -6.10
N ALA A 230 4.96 -9.01 -7.29
CA ALA A 230 4.25 -8.05 -8.12
C ALA A 230 2.95 -7.54 -7.46
N ARG A 231 2.23 -8.43 -6.76
CA ARG A 231 0.95 -8.10 -6.11
C ARG A 231 1.11 -7.45 -4.74
N GLN A 232 2.06 -7.89 -3.93
CA GLN A 232 2.20 -7.47 -2.54
C GLN A 232 3.54 -6.77 -2.22
N GLY A 233 4.38 -6.53 -3.25
CA GLY A 233 5.68 -5.88 -3.08
C GLY A 233 6.63 -6.74 -2.25
N MET A 234 7.48 -6.08 -1.45
CA MET A 234 8.47 -6.75 -0.60
C MET A 234 7.82 -7.71 0.42
N ALA A 235 6.63 -7.40 0.93
CA ALA A 235 5.91 -8.28 1.87
C ALA A 235 5.58 -9.63 1.25
N GLY A 236 5.10 -9.66 0.00
CA GLY A 236 4.82 -10.89 -0.74
C GLY A 236 6.09 -11.67 -1.05
N ALA A 237 7.15 -10.99 -1.49
CA ALA A 237 8.44 -11.61 -1.78
C ALA A 237 9.05 -12.30 -0.55
N VAL A 238 9.04 -11.64 0.62
CA VAL A 238 9.53 -12.19 1.89
C VAL A 238 8.72 -13.40 2.33
N THR A 239 7.39 -13.33 2.20
CA THR A 239 6.50 -14.46 2.54
C THR A 239 6.76 -15.66 1.64
N ALA A 240 6.88 -15.46 0.33
CA ALA A 240 7.17 -16.52 -0.63
C ALA A 240 8.56 -17.13 -0.41
N ALA A 241 9.58 -16.30 -0.14
CA ALA A 241 10.92 -16.77 0.19
C ALA A 241 10.95 -17.61 1.47
N LEU A 242 10.25 -17.18 2.52
CA LEU A 242 10.13 -17.95 3.77
C LEU A 242 9.47 -19.31 3.54
N VAL A 243 8.37 -19.36 2.79
CA VAL A 243 7.68 -20.62 2.45
C VAL A 243 8.59 -21.55 1.63
N LEU A 244 9.35 -20.98 0.69
CA LEU A 244 10.29 -21.74 -0.13
C LEU A 244 11.41 -22.35 0.72
N GLU A 245 12.03 -21.59 1.61
CA GLU A 245 13.09 -22.06 2.51
C GLU A 245 12.58 -23.13 3.48
N ILE A 246 11.40 -22.95 4.06
CA ILE A 246 10.77 -23.97 4.91
C ILE A 246 10.49 -25.23 4.09
N GLY A 247 9.96 -25.10 2.89
CA GLY A 247 9.64 -26.21 2.03
C GLY A 247 10.86 -27.04 1.63
N VAL A 248 11.98 -26.38 1.28
CA VAL A 248 13.24 -27.06 0.95
C VAL A 248 13.85 -27.71 2.20
N THR A 249 13.80 -27.05 3.35
CA THR A 249 14.28 -27.63 4.61
C THR A 249 13.47 -28.89 4.99
N VAL A 250 12.14 -28.83 4.93
CA VAL A 250 11.28 -30.00 5.18
C VAL A 250 11.54 -31.13 4.19
N ALA A 251 11.81 -30.80 2.93
CA ALA A 251 12.16 -31.79 1.92
C ALA A 251 13.51 -32.47 2.20
N ALA A 252 14.49 -31.71 2.65
CA ALA A 252 15.81 -32.23 3.03
C ALA A 252 15.78 -33.16 4.25
N LEU A 253 14.73 -33.06 5.09
CA LEU A 253 14.51 -33.98 6.22
C LEU A 253 14.00 -35.36 5.77
N ARG A 254 13.60 -35.54 4.51
CA ARG A 254 13.12 -36.82 4.00
C ARG A 254 14.29 -37.70 3.58
N PRO A 255 14.24 -39.04 3.82
CA PRO A 255 15.31 -39.96 3.45
C PRO A 255 15.50 -40.10 1.93
N ILE A 256 14.63 -39.52 1.11
CA ILE A 256 14.62 -39.59 -0.35
C ILE A 256 15.51 -38.50 -0.99
N ALA A 257 15.91 -37.49 -0.24
CA ALA A 257 16.74 -36.39 -0.76
C ALA A 257 18.17 -36.88 -1.02
N HIS A 258 18.64 -36.73 -2.28
CA HIS A 258 20.04 -37.01 -2.61
C HIS A 258 20.95 -35.90 -2.03
N PRO A 259 21.85 -36.17 -1.07
CA PRO A 259 22.63 -35.16 -0.39
C PRO A 259 23.51 -34.31 -1.33
N ALA A 260 23.86 -34.85 -2.50
CA ALA A 260 24.68 -34.16 -3.50
C ALA A 260 23.92 -33.01 -4.22
N GLN A 261 22.58 -33.02 -4.21
CA GLN A 261 21.76 -32.01 -4.93
C GLN A 261 21.38 -30.81 -4.06
N ILE A 262 21.46 -30.94 -2.74
CA ILE A 262 21.05 -29.90 -1.79
C ILE A 262 21.71 -28.54 -2.09
N PRO A 263 23.03 -28.41 -2.35
CA PRO A 263 23.65 -27.11 -2.60
C PRO A 263 23.14 -26.42 -3.86
N ASN A 264 22.88 -27.20 -4.92
CA ASN A 264 22.36 -26.62 -6.17
C ASN A 264 20.95 -26.07 -5.99
N VAL A 265 20.09 -26.79 -5.23
CA VAL A 265 18.74 -26.32 -4.88
C VAL A 265 18.82 -25.09 -3.98
N GLN A 266 19.71 -25.07 -2.99
CA GLN A 266 19.91 -23.92 -2.12
C GLN A 266 20.37 -22.68 -2.90
N MET A 267 21.34 -22.82 -3.81
CA MET A 267 21.80 -21.71 -4.65
C MET A 267 20.67 -21.17 -5.52
N LEU A 268 19.84 -22.06 -6.09
CA LEU A 268 18.67 -21.66 -6.86
C LEU A 268 17.67 -20.89 -5.98
N VAL A 269 17.37 -21.39 -4.78
CA VAL A 269 16.46 -20.73 -3.84
C VAL A 269 16.98 -19.35 -3.43
N LEU A 270 18.28 -19.23 -3.19
CA LEU A 270 18.92 -17.94 -2.89
C LEU A 270 18.78 -16.97 -4.06
N MET A 271 19.03 -17.42 -5.31
CA MET A 271 18.85 -16.59 -6.50
C MET A 271 17.38 -16.18 -6.70
N LEU A 272 16.44 -17.10 -6.49
CA LEU A 272 15.02 -16.82 -6.56
C LEU A 272 14.60 -15.80 -5.50
N THR A 273 15.09 -15.95 -4.27
CA THR A 273 14.83 -15.01 -3.16
C THR A 273 15.31 -13.60 -3.49
N LEU A 274 16.56 -13.46 -3.97
CA LEU A 274 17.10 -12.17 -4.39
C LEU A 274 16.29 -11.55 -5.55
N SER A 275 15.93 -12.36 -6.54
CA SER A 275 15.09 -11.93 -7.66
C SER A 275 13.72 -11.46 -7.18
N GLY A 276 13.08 -12.20 -6.28
CA GLY A 276 11.81 -11.83 -5.67
C GLY A 276 11.90 -10.52 -4.89
N PHE A 277 12.98 -10.31 -4.13
CA PHE A 277 13.19 -9.08 -3.38
C PHE A 277 13.42 -7.88 -4.32
N LEU A 278 14.18 -8.05 -5.39
CA LEU A 278 14.37 -7.01 -6.41
C LEU A 278 13.04 -6.61 -7.05
N ILE A 279 12.21 -7.58 -7.43
CA ILE A 279 10.87 -7.32 -7.98
C ILE A 279 9.99 -6.63 -6.92
N GLY A 280 9.99 -7.13 -5.68
CA GLY A 280 9.20 -6.57 -4.58
C GLY A 280 9.54 -5.12 -4.27
N ILE A 281 10.83 -4.78 -4.21
CA ILE A 281 11.30 -3.40 -4.01
C ILE A 281 10.94 -2.53 -5.23
N ALA A 282 11.12 -3.03 -6.46
CA ALA A 282 10.76 -2.30 -7.67
C ALA A 282 9.27 -1.90 -7.66
N VAL A 283 8.39 -2.82 -7.28
CA VAL A 283 6.95 -2.57 -7.16
C VAL A 283 6.65 -1.56 -6.06
N ASP A 284 7.26 -1.69 -4.88
CA ASP A 284 7.03 -0.77 -3.76
C ASP A 284 7.57 0.64 -4.07
N VAL A 285 8.72 0.77 -4.73
CA VAL A 285 9.29 2.04 -5.21
C VAL A 285 8.39 2.68 -6.27
N ALA A 286 7.94 1.91 -7.26
CA ALA A 286 7.05 2.41 -8.31
C ALA A 286 5.70 2.91 -7.73
N ARG A 287 5.14 2.20 -6.74
CA ARG A 287 3.93 2.63 -6.04
C ARG A 287 4.14 3.94 -5.28
N ARG A 288 5.24 4.06 -4.53
CA ARG A 288 5.57 5.30 -3.80
C ARG A 288 5.74 6.47 -4.77
N ALA A 289 6.55 6.30 -5.82
CA ALA A 289 6.76 7.34 -6.84
C ALA A 289 5.45 7.77 -7.52
N SER A 290 4.54 6.82 -7.81
CA SER A 290 3.21 7.14 -8.36
C SER A 290 2.35 7.94 -7.36
N HIS A 291 2.40 7.61 -6.07
CA HIS A 291 1.70 8.38 -5.04
C HIS A 291 2.28 9.79 -4.87
N GLU A 292 3.61 9.93 -4.83
CA GLU A 292 4.29 11.22 -4.73
C GLU A 292 4.01 12.12 -5.96
N LEU A 293 4.05 11.53 -7.16
CA LEU A 293 3.72 12.26 -8.40
C LEU A 293 2.28 12.75 -8.37
N ARG A 294 1.32 11.90 -7.99
CA ARG A 294 -0.09 12.31 -7.87
C ARG A 294 -0.27 13.42 -6.83
N HIS A 295 0.45 13.33 -5.71
CA HIS A 295 0.43 14.38 -4.67
C HIS A 295 1.03 15.68 -5.19
N SER A 296 2.18 15.64 -5.85
CA SER A 296 2.84 16.80 -6.45
C SER A 296 1.99 17.46 -7.53
N LEU A 297 1.36 16.67 -8.42
CA LEU A 297 0.43 17.18 -9.44
C LEU A 297 -0.77 17.89 -8.79
N ARG A 298 -1.33 17.34 -7.70
CA ARG A 298 -2.40 18.02 -6.95
C ARG A 298 -1.96 19.36 -6.37
N LEU A 299 -0.75 19.41 -5.79
CA LEU A 299 -0.19 20.65 -5.25
C LEU A 299 0.11 21.68 -6.34
N ALA A 300 0.63 21.26 -7.49
CA ALA A 300 0.87 22.13 -8.64
C ALA A 300 -0.45 22.73 -9.16
N THR A 301 -1.47 21.88 -9.37
CA THR A 301 -2.82 22.33 -9.74
C THR A 301 -3.40 23.30 -8.71
N ALA A 302 -3.22 23.03 -7.41
CA ALA A 302 -3.64 23.92 -6.33
C ALA A 302 -2.90 25.27 -6.36
N GLY A 303 -1.59 25.26 -6.71
CA GLY A 303 -0.80 26.49 -6.87
C GLY A 303 -1.28 27.37 -8.02
N GLU A 304 -1.54 26.77 -9.19
CA GLU A 304 -2.15 27.48 -10.33
C GLU A 304 -3.54 28.03 -9.98
N MET A 305 -4.29 27.28 -9.16
CA MET A 305 -5.61 27.68 -8.69
C MET A 305 -5.59 28.83 -7.67
N ALA A 306 -4.51 28.99 -6.90
CA ALA A 306 -4.46 29.98 -5.83
C ALA A 306 -4.75 31.41 -6.31
N GLY A 307 -4.28 31.78 -7.50
CA GLY A 307 -4.54 33.07 -8.13
C GLY A 307 -6.02 33.27 -8.48
N ALA A 308 -6.67 32.27 -9.07
CA ALA A 308 -8.07 32.34 -9.46
C ALA A 308 -9.02 32.31 -8.23
N VAL A 309 -8.68 31.47 -7.24
CA VAL A 309 -9.40 31.41 -5.97
C VAL A 309 -9.31 32.74 -5.21
N ALA A 310 -8.11 33.33 -5.14
CA ALA A 310 -7.93 34.66 -4.52
C ALA A 310 -8.77 35.73 -5.24
N HIS A 311 -8.83 35.67 -6.56
CA HIS A 311 -9.65 36.60 -7.35
C HIS A 311 -11.15 36.43 -7.05
N GLU A 312 -11.66 35.19 -7.04
CA GLU A 312 -13.07 34.91 -6.75
C GLU A 312 -13.47 35.13 -5.28
N LEU A 313 -12.55 34.97 -4.34
CA LEU A 313 -12.80 35.36 -2.94
C LEU A 313 -12.79 36.88 -2.77
N ASN A 314 -11.91 37.60 -3.45
CA ASN A 314 -11.82 39.03 -3.37
C ASN A 314 -13.07 39.74 -3.94
N GLN A 315 -13.75 39.15 -4.92
CA GLN A 315 -14.97 39.70 -5.50
C GLN A 315 -16.10 39.85 -4.46
N PRO A 316 -16.61 38.79 -3.79
CA PRO A 316 -17.65 38.93 -2.78
C PRO A 316 -17.20 39.73 -1.57
N LEU A 317 -15.91 39.65 -1.17
CA LEU A 317 -15.37 40.45 -0.07
C LEU A 317 -15.38 41.93 -0.40
N THR A 318 -15.03 42.32 -1.63
CA THR A 318 -15.12 43.71 -2.10
C THR A 318 -16.56 44.19 -2.14
N ALA A 319 -17.49 43.36 -2.66
CA ALA A 319 -18.91 43.66 -2.69
C ALA A 319 -19.49 43.84 -1.27
N LEU A 320 -19.12 42.98 -0.31
CA LEU A 320 -19.47 43.09 1.10
C LEU A 320 -19.00 44.42 1.69
N SER A 321 -17.77 44.84 1.41
CA SER A 321 -17.22 46.12 1.87
C SER A 321 -17.99 47.31 1.30
N ILE A 322 -18.34 47.27 0.00
CA ILE A 322 -19.13 48.32 -0.66
C ILE A 322 -20.53 48.39 -0.06
N TYR A 323 -21.23 47.28 0.11
CA TYR A 323 -22.57 47.23 0.71
C TYR A 323 -22.55 47.67 2.18
N GLY A 324 -21.50 47.27 2.94
CA GLY A 324 -21.30 47.74 4.31
C GLY A 324 -21.19 49.27 4.41
N SER A 325 -20.35 49.84 3.54
CA SER A 325 -20.20 51.30 3.47
C SER A 325 -21.50 51.99 3.01
N ALA A 326 -22.28 51.38 2.15
CA ALA A 326 -23.59 51.90 1.74
C ALA A 326 -24.60 51.85 2.90
N CYS A 327 -24.65 50.77 3.68
CA CYS A 327 -25.48 50.68 4.88
C CYS A 327 -25.13 51.76 5.92
N GLU A 328 -23.84 51.97 6.17
CA GLU A 328 -23.36 53.02 7.10
C GLU A 328 -23.84 54.42 6.67
N ARG A 329 -23.70 54.74 5.38
CA ARG A 329 -24.18 56.05 4.85
C ARG A 329 -25.69 56.19 4.92
N LEU A 330 -26.46 55.12 4.68
CA LEU A 330 -27.93 55.16 4.79
C LEU A 330 -28.38 55.39 6.25
N LEU A 331 -27.69 54.74 7.21
CA LEU A 331 -27.93 54.95 8.65
C LEU A 331 -27.61 56.39 9.10
N GLN A 332 -26.55 56.99 8.57
CA GLN A 332 -26.17 58.37 8.87
C GLN A 332 -27.16 59.42 8.32
N ARG A 333 -27.90 59.12 7.24
CA ARG A 333 -28.90 60.02 6.64
C ARG A 333 -30.23 60.04 7.36
N GLY A 334 -30.45 59.18 8.37
CA GLY A 334 -31.65 59.16 9.19
C GLY A 334 -32.83 58.42 8.57
N ALA A 335 -33.91 58.23 9.35
CA ALA A 335 -35.08 57.44 8.98
C ALA A 335 -36.04 58.24 8.10
N GLY A 336 -35.85 58.16 6.78
CA GLY A 336 -36.92 58.43 5.81
C GLY A 336 -37.46 57.11 5.27
N ASP A 337 -38.73 57.01 4.89
CA ASP A 337 -39.38 55.75 4.43
C ASP A 337 -38.62 55.07 3.30
N ASP A 338 -38.09 55.80 2.32
CA ASP A 338 -37.25 55.29 1.22
C ASP A 338 -35.90 54.74 1.69
N ASN A 339 -35.30 55.27 2.76
CA ASN A 339 -34.03 54.82 3.29
C ASN A 339 -34.13 53.45 3.99
N GLY A 340 -35.27 53.14 4.60
CA GLY A 340 -35.52 51.84 5.24
C GLY A 340 -35.56 50.70 4.26
N GLU A 341 -36.28 50.85 3.14
CA GLU A 341 -36.37 49.82 2.10
C GLU A 341 -35.03 49.58 1.41
N LEU A 342 -34.27 50.66 1.11
CA LEU A 342 -32.96 50.57 0.50
C LEU A 342 -31.94 49.93 1.44
N LEU A 343 -31.98 50.18 2.75
CA LEU A 343 -31.17 49.54 3.76
C LEU A 343 -31.43 48.03 3.81
N HIS A 344 -32.72 47.63 3.85
CA HIS A 344 -33.09 46.23 3.83
C HIS A 344 -32.62 45.51 2.55
N LYS A 345 -32.69 46.13 1.39
CA LYS A 345 -32.19 45.61 0.13
C LYS A 345 -30.68 45.43 0.15
N THR A 346 -29.95 46.42 0.69
CA THR A 346 -28.48 46.38 0.78
C THR A 346 -28.00 45.30 1.75
N VAL A 347 -28.66 45.15 2.91
CA VAL A 347 -28.35 44.08 3.88
C VAL A 347 -28.60 42.70 3.27
N ARG A 348 -29.71 42.49 2.52
CA ARG A 348 -29.95 41.24 1.82
C ARG A 348 -28.86 40.92 0.79
N ALA A 349 -28.38 41.93 0.05
CA ALA A 349 -27.27 41.78 -0.88
C ALA A 349 -25.96 41.39 -0.14
N MET A 350 -25.67 41.98 1.03
CA MET A 350 -24.55 41.56 1.87
C MET A 350 -24.65 40.09 2.29
N VAL A 351 -25.80 39.65 2.77
CA VAL A 351 -26.02 38.24 3.16
C VAL A 351 -25.80 37.31 1.98
N ALA A 352 -26.29 37.66 0.79
CA ALA A 352 -26.09 36.87 -0.41
C ALA A 352 -24.61 36.74 -0.81
N GLU A 353 -23.84 37.82 -0.75
CA GLU A 353 -22.38 37.78 -1.02
C GLU A 353 -21.59 37.02 0.05
N SER A 354 -21.99 37.11 1.32
CA SER A 354 -21.39 36.28 2.39
C SER A 354 -21.63 34.78 2.14
N GLN A 355 -22.84 34.44 1.73
CA GLN A 355 -23.14 33.04 1.38
C GLN A 355 -22.32 32.59 0.18
N ARG A 356 -22.15 33.41 -0.84
CA ARG A 356 -21.31 33.11 -2.01
C ARG A 356 -19.86 32.87 -1.63
N ALA A 357 -19.27 33.72 -0.75
CA ALA A 357 -17.92 33.52 -0.24
C ALA A 357 -17.77 32.18 0.53
N SER A 358 -18.76 31.84 1.36
CA SER A 358 -18.81 30.58 2.08
C SER A 358 -18.85 29.38 1.13
N ASP A 359 -19.63 29.46 0.06
CA ASP A 359 -19.73 28.37 -0.94
C ASP A 359 -18.42 28.17 -1.72
N VAL A 360 -17.69 29.26 -2.02
CA VAL A 360 -16.33 29.19 -2.62
C VAL A 360 -15.38 28.47 -1.67
N LEU A 361 -15.33 28.86 -0.40
CA LEU A 361 -14.48 28.22 0.61
C LEU A 361 -14.83 26.74 0.82
N LYS A 362 -16.13 26.40 0.84
CA LYS A 362 -16.58 25.01 0.99
C LYS A 362 -16.10 24.14 -0.17
N ARG A 363 -16.26 24.58 -1.42
CA ARG A 363 -15.77 23.88 -2.62
C ARG A 363 -14.26 23.71 -2.62
N LEU A 364 -13.52 24.74 -2.19
CA LEU A 364 -12.07 24.68 -2.06
C LEU A 364 -11.64 23.63 -1.02
N ARG A 365 -12.29 23.64 0.15
CA ARG A 365 -12.04 22.66 1.22
C ARG A 365 -12.35 21.22 0.76
N GLU A 366 -13.43 21.04 0.02
CA GLU A 366 -13.80 19.74 -0.55
C GLU A 366 -12.75 19.25 -1.55
N PHE A 367 -12.20 20.12 -2.39
CA PHE A 367 -11.11 19.80 -3.31
C PHE A 367 -9.84 19.34 -2.60
N PHE A 368 -9.44 20.01 -1.50
CA PHE A 368 -8.23 19.63 -0.75
C PHE A 368 -8.42 18.40 0.15
N ARG A 369 -9.66 18.08 0.54
CA ARG A 369 -9.96 16.99 1.50
C ARG A 369 -9.87 15.59 0.92
N THR A 370 -9.61 15.40 -0.36
CA THR A 370 -9.54 14.10 -1.04
C THR A 370 -8.29 13.25 -0.71
N GLY A 371 -7.73 13.39 0.49
CA GLY A 371 -6.48 12.73 0.92
C GLY A 371 -6.57 11.27 1.36
N THR A 372 -7.71 10.83 1.88
CA THR A 372 -7.94 9.43 2.30
C THR A 372 -9.33 9.00 1.86
N THR A 373 -9.40 8.21 0.79
CA THR A 373 -10.65 7.64 0.30
C THR A 373 -11.02 6.45 1.18
N ALA A 374 -12.05 6.58 2.00
CA ALA A 374 -12.61 5.47 2.77
C ALA A 374 -13.57 4.70 1.86
N LEU A 375 -13.06 3.67 1.19
CA LEU A 375 -13.86 2.84 0.31
C LEU A 375 -14.74 1.91 1.13
N GLU A 376 -16.07 2.02 0.95
CA GLU A 376 -17.09 1.13 1.51
C GLU A 376 -18.03 0.64 0.41
N PRO A 377 -18.68 -0.52 0.58
CA PRO A 377 -19.74 -0.96 -0.33
C PRO A 377 -20.95 -0.03 -0.21
N LEU A 378 -21.31 0.64 -1.30
CA LEU A 378 -22.41 1.59 -1.37
C LEU A 378 -23.52 1.06 -2.27
N SER A 379 -24.75 1.03 -1.77
CA SER A 379 -25.94 0.75 -2.58
C SER A 379 -26.17 1.88 -3.57
N LEU A 380 -26.22 1.56 -4.87
CA LEU A 380 -26.49 2.52 -5.93
C LEU A 380 -27.83 3.25 -5.75
N PRO A 381 -28.96 2.56 -5.46
CA PRO A 381 -30.22 3.23 -5.20
C PRO A 381 -30.18 4.21 -4.02
N ALA A 382 -29.49 3.85 -2.93
CA ALA A 382 -29.36 4.72 -1.78
C ALA A 382 -28.54 5.97 -2.11
N LEU A 383 -27.39 5.80 -2.78
CA LEU A 383 -26.51 6.90 -3.16
C LEU A 383 -27.20 7.92 -4.09
N VAL A 384 -27.87 7.43 -5.14
CA VAL A 384 -28.59 8.29 -6.09
C VAL A 384 -29.82 8.90 -5.43
N GLY A 385 -30.58 8.12 -4.66
CA GLY A 385 -31.78 8.59 -3.96
C GLY A 385 -31.49 9.71 -2.97
N GLU A 386 -30.42 9.60 -2.16
CA GLU A 386 -29.99 10.66 -1.24
C GLU A 386 -29.64 11.97 -1.98
N ALA A 387 -28.92 11.85 -3.11
CA ALA A 387 -28.56 13.01 -3.92
C ALA A 387 -29.78 13.69 -4.52
N VAL A 388 -30.71 12.95 -5.12
CA VAL A 388 -31.95 13.47 -5.71
C VAL A 388 -32.84 14.11 -4.64
N ALA A 389 -33.02 13.45 -3.50
CA ALA A 389 -33.83 13.96 -2.39
C ALA A 389 -33.32 15.32 -1.87
N SER A 390 -31.98 15.54 -1.88
CA SER A 390 -31.38 16.79 -1.43
C SER A 390 -31.76 18.02 -2.28
N PHE A 391 -32.23 17.81 -3.52
CA PHE A 391 -32.66 18.86 -4.44
C PHE A 391 -34.16 18.94 -4.65
N ALA A 392 -34.98 18.05 -4.07
CA ALA A 392 -36.41 18.01 -4.29
C ALA A 392 -37.13 19.32 -3.95
N ALA A 393 -36.78 19.95 -2.81
CA ALA A 393 -37.36 21.21 -2.39
C ALA A 393 -36.98 22.37 -3.33
N GLN A 394 -35.73 22.45 -3.75
CA GLN A 394 -35.25 23.46 -4.69
C GLN A 394 -35.89 23.28 -6.07
N ALA A 395 -35.94 22.07 -6.58
CA ALA A 395 -36.57 21.74 -7.86
C ALA A 395 -38.04 22.15 -7.88
N GLY A 396 -38.78 21.90 -6.77
CA GLY A 396 -40.18 22.34 -6.63
C GLY A 396 -40.33 23.86 -6.65
N GLN A 397 -39.44 24.60 -5.99
CA GLN A 397 -39.43 26.07 -5.99
C GLN A 397 -39.14 26.66 -7.38
N ASP A 398 -38.19 26.03 -8.11
CA ASP A 398 -37.75 26.47 -9.43
C ASP A 398 -38.66 25.94 -10.58
N GLY A 399 -39.72 25.19 -10.26
CA GLY A 399 -40.63 24.58 -11.21
C GLY A 399 -39.97 23.54 -12.12
N VAL A 400 -38.96 22.83 -11.58
CA VAL A 400 -38.20 21.80 -12.28
C VAL A 400 -38.76 20.41 -11.96
N ARG A 401 -39.09 19.63 -13.00
CA ARG A 401 -39.52 18.25 -12.88
C ARG A 401 -38.29 17.35 -12.80
N LEU A 402 -38.03 16.81 -11.59
CA LEU A 402 -36.92 15.90 -11.34
C LEU A 402 -37.45 14.45 -11.37
N GLU A 403 -37.05 13.70 -12.38
CA GLU A 403 -37.47 12.32 -12.60
C GLU A 403 -36.32 11.35 -12.31
N THR A 404 -36.65 10.27 -11.59
CA THR A 404 -35.68 9.19 -11.35
C THR A 404 -36.20 7.94 -12.03
N GLY A 405 -35.43 7.40 -12.96
CA GLY A 405 -35.73 6.16 -13.65
C GLY A 405 -35.47 4.91 -12.78
N ALA A 406 -35.41 3.75 -13.43
CA ALA A 406 -35.07 2.51 -12.73
C ALA A 406 -33.63 2.54 -12.19
N LEU A 407 -33.48 2.28 -10.90
CA LEU A 407 -32.19 2.15 -10.24
C LEU A 407 -31.96 0.68 -9.91
N PRO A 408 -31.03 -0.02 -10.59
CA PRO A 408 -30.75 -1.43 -10.33
C PRO A 408 -30.17 -1.62 -8.93
N ALA A 409 -30.48 -2.76 -8.31
CA ALA A 409 -29.89 -3.18 -7.03
C ALA A 409 -28.42 -3.58 -7.27
N ALA A 410 -27.53 -2.60 -7.33
CA ALA A 410 -26.11 -2.79 -7.56
C ALA A 410 -25.30 -2.08 -6.45
N THR A 411 -24.09 -2.57 -6.22
CA THR A 411 -23.19 -2.04 -5.20
C THR A 411 -21.92 -1.49 -5.86
N VAL A 412 -21.50 -0.30 -5.44
CA VAL A 412 -20.24 0.35 -5.85
C VAL A 412 -19.31 0.39 -4.66
N LEU A 413 -18.04 0.04 -4.85
CA LEU A 413 -17.00 0.27 -3.84
C LEU A 413 -16.52 1.72 -3.93
N GLY A 414 -16.89 2.56 -2.97
CA GLY A 414 -16.59 3.98 -3.05
C GLY A 414 -16.69 4.72 -1.72
N ASP A 415 -16.23 5.97 -1.73
CA ASP A 415 -16.40 6.90 -0.62
C ASP A 415 -17.75 7.64 -0.78
N ARG A 416 -18.68 7.42 0.16
CA ARG A 416 -20.02 8.00 0.16
C ARG A 416 -20.00 9.52 0.05
N VAL A 417 -19.09 10.18 0.78
CA VAL A 417 -19.01 11.64 0.78
C VAL A 417 -18.54 12.15 -0.57
N GLN A 418 -17.49 11.54 -1.13
CA GLN A 418 -16.92 11.94 -2.42
C GLN A 418 -17.89 11.70 -3.58
N LEU A 419 -18.50 10.53 -3.69
CA LEU A 419 -19.49 10.24 -4.73
C LEU A 419 -20.75 11.07 -4.56
N GLY A 420 -21.16 11.35 -3.32
CA GLY A 420 -22.23 12.29 -3.02
C GLY A 420 -21.93 13.71 -3.51
N ILE A 421 -20.67 14.19 -3.40
CA ILE A 421 -20.24 15.49 -3.95
C ILE A 421 -20.41 15.50 -5.48
N VAL A 422 -19.96 14.43 -6.16
CA VAL A 422 -20.10 14.30 -7.62
C VAL A 422 -21.57 14.45 -8.03
N LEU A 423 -22.45 13.62 -7.47
CA LEU A 423 -23.88 13.63 -7.84
C LEU A 423 -24.53 14.99 -7.57
N ARG A 424 -24.28 15.58 -6.40
CA ARG A 424 -24.80 16.92 -6.06
C ARG A 424 -24.30 17.99 -7.01
N ASN A 425 -23.03 17.94 -7.41
CA ASN A 425 -22.48 18.92 -8.35
C ASN A 425 -23.14 18.78 -9.75
N LEU A 426 -23.32 17.55 -10.25
CA LEU A 426 -23.95 17.33 -11.54
C LEU A 426 -25.44 17.75 -11.52
N LEU A 427 -26.18 17.40 -10.46
CA LEU A 427 -27.57 17.82 -10.28
C LEU A 427 -27.71 19.33 -10.17
N SER A 428 -26.85 19.99 -9.40
CA SER A 428 -26.82 21.45 -9.29
C SER A 428 -26.59 22.13 -10.64
N ASN A 429 -25.67 21.57 -11.47
CA ASN A 429 -25.41 22.07 -12.80
C ASN A 429 -26.63 21.92 -13.72
N ALA A 430 -27.31 20.77 -13.67
CA ALA A 430 -28.55 20.52 -14.44
C ALA A 430 -29.68 21.46 -14.03
N ILE A 431 -29.93 21.64 -12.72
CA ILE A 431 -30.97 22.57 -12.23
C ILE A 431 -30.70 23.99 -12.71
N GLN A 432 -29.45 24.46 -12.60
CA GLN A 432 -29.08 25.79 -13.07
C GLN A 432 -29.21 25.96 -14.58
N ALA A 433 -28.94 24.88 -15.37
CA ALA A 433 -29.09 24.92 -16.81
C ALA A 433 -30.57 25.07 -17.22
N VAL A 434 -31.47 24.31 -16.61
CA VAL A 434 -32.90 24.40 -16.92
C VAL A 434 -33.54 25.66 -16.32
N ALA A 435 -33.04 26.19 -15.19
CA ALA A 435 -33.50 27.43 -14.60
C ALA A 435 -33.24 28.65 -15.51
N SER A 436 -32.21 28.60 -16.37
CA SER A 436 -31.90 29.64 -17.34
C SER A 436 -32.84 29.67 -18.56
N MET A 437 -33.73 28.68 -18.70
CA MET A 437 -34.69 28.61 -19.81
C MET A 437 -35.79 29.67 -19.67
N PRO A 438 -36.35 30.18 -20.80
CA PRO A 438 -37.45 31.11 -20.78
C PRO A 438 -38.67 30.61 -19.98
N ALA A 439 -39.41 31.56 -19.39
CA ALA A 439 -40.62 31.22 -18.66
C ALA A 439 -41.68 30.57 -19.60
N GLY A 440 -42.33 29.50 -19.12
CA GLY A 440 -43.34 28.78 -19.89
C GLY A 440 -42.83 27.52 -20.61
N GLN A 441 -41.53 27.26 -20.63
CA GLN A 441 -41.00 26.00 -21.11
C GLN A 441 -40.94 24.96 -19.99
N GLU A 442 -41.24 23.69 -20.31
CA GLU A 442 -41.08 22.58 -19.35
C GLU A 442 -39.61 22.40 -18.99
N ARG A 443 -39.32 22.39 -17.69
CA ARG A 443 -37.99 22.19 -17.12
C ARG A 443 -37.91 20.77 -16.56
N ARG A 444 -37.08 19.93 -17.18
CA ARG A 444 -37.00 18.51 -16.83
C ARG A 444 -35.53 18.06 -16.65
N ILE A 445 -35.32 17.27 -15.61
CA ILE A 445 -34.08 16.59 -15.36
C ILE A 445 -34.41 15.12 -15.10
N ALA A 446 -33.73 14.21 -15.82
CA ALA A 446 -33.86 12.77 -15.67
C ALA A 446 -32.57 12.18 -15.10
N VAL A 447 -32.70 11.32 -14.10
CA VAL A 447 -31.57 10.57 -13.49
C VAL A 447 -31.82 9.09 -13.70
N ASP A 448 -30.99 8.45 -14.51
CA ASP A 448 -31.07 7.02 -14.84
C ASP A 448 -29.79 6.33 -14.40
N ALA A 449 -29.86 5.05 -14.06
CA ALA A 449 -28.71 4.22 -13.79
C ALA A 449 -28.90 2.80 -14.30
N GLY A 450 -27.78 2.13 -14.61
CA GLY A 450 -27.79 0.76 -15.08
C GLY A 450 -26.48 0.04 -14.82
N VAL A 451 -26.50 -1.27 -15.11
CA VAL A 451 -25.33 -2.14 -15.03
C VAL A 451 -25.03 -2.67 -16.42
N ASP A 452 -23.77 -2.61 -16.83
CA ASP A 452 -23.27 -3.13 -18.10
C ASP A 452 -22.00 -3.94 -17.83
N GLY A 453 -22.15 -5.26 -17.72
CA GLY A 453 -21.07 -6.17 -17.32
C GLY A 453 -20.51 -5.83 -15.94
N GLU A 454 -19.20 -5.53 -15.89
CA GLU A 454 -18.49 -5.14 -14.66
C GLU A 454 -18.60 -3.64 -14.35
N TRP A 455 -19.42 -2.88 -15.07
CA TRP A 455 -19.55 -1.44 -14.93
C TRP A 455 -20.96 -1.02 -14.54
N ILE A 456 -21.04 -0.08 -13.62
CA ILE A 456 -22.28 0.66 -13.28
C ILE A 456 -22.18 2.01 -13.94
N TRP A 457 -23.27 2.45 -14.59
CA TRP A 457 -23.36 3.79 -15.11
C TRP A 457 -24.50 4.56 -14.44
N ILE A 458 -24.30 5.87 -14.24
CA ILE A 458 -25.29 6.83 -13.78
C ILE A 458 -25.33 7.95 -14.81
N ARG A 459 -26.52 8.29 -15.30
CA ARG A 459 -26.76 9.32 -16.29
C ARG A 459 -27.61 10.41 -15.69
N ILE A 460 -27.21 11.67 -15.86
CA ILE A 460 -27.98 12.84 -15.51
C ILE A 460 -28.20 13.63 -16.80
N ALA A 461 -29.45 13.74 -17.24
CA ALA A 461 -29.86 14.40 -18.46
C ALA A 461 -30.77 15.57 -18.12
N ASP A 462 -30.48 16.75 -18.64
CA ASP A 462 -31.35 17.94 -18.55
C ASP A 462 -31.81 18.37 -19.94
N ASN A 463 -32.96 19.02 -20.03
CA ASN A 463 -33.50 19.59 -21.26
C ASN A 463 -33.14 21.08 -21.44
N GLY A 464 -32.08 21.53 -20.78
CA GLY A 464 -31.55 22.89 -20.89
C GLY A 464 -30.94 23.22 -22.27
N PRO A 465 -30.24 24.36 -22.38
CA PRO A 465 -29.69 24.82 -23.65
C PRO A 465 -28.60 23.93 -24.25
N GLY A 466 -28.21 22.86 -23.53
CA GLY A 466 -27.17 21.92 -23.96
C GLY A 466 -25.74 22.47 -23.78
N ILE A 467 -24.75 21.72 -24.29
CA ILE A 467 -23.34 22.05 -24.21
C ILE A 467 -22.82 22.37 -25.62
N ALA A 468 -22.33 23.58 -25.81
CA ALA A 468 -21.77 24.01 -27.08
C ALA A 468 -20.54 23.16 -27.47
N ASP A 469 -20.45 22.74 -28.75
CA ASP A 469 -19.39 21.84 -29.24
C ASP A 469 -17.97 22.36 -28.99
N LYS A 470 -17.78 23.68 -29.06
CA LYS A 470 -16.49 24.35 -28.78
C LYS A 470 -15.98 24.14 -27.36
N ILE A 471 -16.89 23.85 -26.41
CA ILE A 471 -16.57 23.72 -24.99
C ILE A 471 -16.60 22.25 -24.55
N ARG A 472 -17.27 21.40 -25.29
CA ARG A 472 -17.43 19.96 -24.99
C ARG A 472 -16.08 19.27 -24.72
N ALA A 473 -15.06 19.51 -25.53
CA ALA A 473 -13.72 18.94 -25.39
C ALA A 473 -13.00 19.43 -24.11
N ARG A 474 -13.33 20.64 -23.65
CA ARG A 474 -12.66 21.32 -22.55
C ARG A 474 -13.52 21.41 -21.28
N LEU A 475 -14.71 20.81 -21.30
CA LEU A 475 -15.71 20.92 -20.22
C LEU A 475 -15.20 20.51 -18.83
N PHE A 476 -14.25 19.57 -18.80
CA PHE A 476 -13.65 19.03 -17.58
C PHE A 476 -12.30 19.69 -17.24
N GLU A 477 -11.85 20.66 -18.03
CA GLU A 477 -10.67 21.46 -17.68
C GLU A 477 -11.05 22.44 -16.55
N PRO A 478 -10.18 22.62 -15.55
CA PRO A 478 -10.41 23.60 -14.50
C PRO A 478 -10.64 25.01 -15.06
N PHE A 479 -11.49 25.80 -14.42
CA PHE A 479 -11.83 27.20 -14.76
C PHE A 479 -12.59 27.41 -16.06
N ILE A 480 -13.03 26.37 -16.72
CA ILE A 480 -13.94 26.53 -17.84
C ILE A 480 -15.36 26.58 -17.32
N SER A 481 -15.95 27.77 -17.36
CA SER A 481 -17.34 28.02 -17.02
C SER A 481 -18.00 28.94 -18.05
N LEU A 482 -19.21 28.59 -18.46
CA LEU A 482 -20.08 29.47 -19.29
C LEU A 482 -20.80 30.50 -18.41
N LYS A 483 -20.69 30.38 -17.10
CA LYS A 483 -21.45 31.19 -16.14
C LYS A 483 -20.54 32.29 -15.59
N SER A 484 -21.07 33.52 -15.53
CA SER A 484 -20.37 34.69 -14.96
C SER A 484 -20.06 34.54 -13.47
N SER A 485 -20.67 33.59 -12.76
CA SER A 485 -20.55 33.39 -11.31
C SER A 485 -20.04 32.00 -10.90
N GLY A 486 -19.46 31.21 -11.81
CA GLY A 486 -19.03 29.84 -11.52
C GLY A 486 -17.53 29.66 -11.72
N LEU A 487 -16.82 29.12 -10.71
CA LEU A 487 -15.38 28.79 -10.75
C LEU A 487 -14.97 27.82 -11.87
N GLY A 488 -15.90 27.14 -12.54
CA GLY A 488 -15.55 26.09 -13.50
C GLY A 488 -14.82 24.89 -12.89
N LEU A 489 -14.78 24.76 -11.56
CA LEU A 489 -14.06 23.69 -10.85
C LEU A 489 -14.92 22.45 -10.63
N GLY A 490 -16.23 22.59 -10.58
CA GLY A 490 -17.13 21.50 -10.20
C GLY A 490 -16.98 20.24 -11.04
N LEU A 491 -16.99 20.38 -12.36
CA LEU A 491 -16.85 19.23 -13.27
C LEU A 491 -15.44 18.64 -13.27
N ALA A 492 -14.40 19.45 -13.13
CA ALA A 492 -13.02 18.99 -12.99
C ALA A 492 -12.84 18.17 -11.70
N ILE A 493 -13.36 18.66 -10.57
CA ILE A 493 -13.39 17.93 -9.29
C ILE A 493 -14.18 16.63 -9.42
N SER A 494 -15.37 16.66 -10.01
CA SER A 494 -16.20 15.48 -10.20
C SER A 494 -15.48 14.42 -11.02
N ARG A 495 -14.80 14.81 -12.10
CA ARG A 495 -14.01 13.90 -12.93
C ARG A 495 -12.84 13.28 -12.13
N SER A 496 -12.10 14.08 -11.39
CA SER A 496 -10.98 13.60 -10.55
C SER A 496 -11.46 12.62 -9.47
N ILE A 497 -12.61 12.86 -8.83
CA ILE A 497 -13.20 11.95 -7.85
C ILE A 497 -13.58 10.62 -8.53
N VAL A 498 -14.28 10.66 -9.65
CA VAL A 498 -14.72 9.46 -10.37
C VAL A 498 -13.52 8.64 -10.85
N GLU A 499 -12.48 9.28 -11.40
CA GLU A 499 -11.23 8.63 -11.81
C GLU A 499 -10.48 8.00 -10.61
N THR A 500 -10.51 8.62 -9.44
CA THR A 500 -9.93 8.05 -8.20
C THR A 500 -10.66 6.78 -7.75
N HIS A 501 -11.94 6.65 -8.09
CA HIS A 501 -12.76 5.45 -7.86
C HIS A 501 -12.65 4.41 -9.00
N GLY A 502 -11.72 4.60 -9.94
CA GLY A 502 -11.51 3.69 -11.07
C GLY A 502 -12.54 3.83 -12.19
N GLY A 503 -13.33 4.90 -12.17
CA GLY A 503 -14.39 5.17 -13.13
C GLY A 503 -14.03 6.23 -14.18
N SER A 504 -15.03 6.68 -14.93
CA SER A 504 -14.92 7.79 -15.87
C SER A 504 -16.16 8.70 -15.84
N LEU A 505 -15.96 10.00 -16.09
CA LEU A 505 -17.02 10.99 -16.26
C LEU A 505 -16.93 11.59 -17.66
N GLY A 506 -18.02 11.52 -18.42
CA GLY A 506 -18.09 11.99 -19.79
C GLY A 506 -19.41 12.65 -20.14
N VAL A 507 -19.47 13.22 -21.35
CA VAL A 507 -20.66 13.80 -21.96
C VAL A 507 -21.13 12.89 -23.07
N GLU A 508 -22.38 12.45 -23.05
CA GLU A 508 -22.99 11.72 -24.17
C GLU A 508 -23.41 12.68 -25.28
N PRO A 509 -23.37 12.23 -26.55
CA PRO A 509 -23.90 13.00 -27.66
C PRO A 509 -25.43 13.18 -27.55
N GLY A 510 -25.92 14.39 -27.80
CA GLY A 510 -27.36 14.66 -27.76
C GLY A 510 -27.67 16.12 -27.95
N PRO A 511 -28.96 16.48 -28.19
CA PRO A 511 -29.38 17.86 -28.32
C PRO A 511 -29.34 18.64 -27.01
N HIS A 512 -29.33 17.93 -25.90
CA HIS A 512 -29.33 18.45 -24.54
C HIS A 512 -28.07 17.98 -23.77
N ALA A 513 -27.83 18.47 -22.57
CA ALA A 513 -26.69 18.02 -21.80
C ALA A 513 -26.98 16.67 -21.14
N ILE A 514 -26.12 15.68 -21.41
CA ILE A 514 -26.17 14.35 -20.80
C ILE A 514 -24.80 14.05 -20.23
N LEU A 515 -24.70 14.05 -18.90
CA LEU A 515 -23.49 13.68 -18.18
C LEU A 515 -23.60 12.23 -17.70
N LYS A 516 -22.59 11.43 -18.01
CA LYS A 516 -22.53 10.01 -17.65
C LYS A 516 -21.32 9.71 -16.78
N ILE A 517 -21.57 9.12 -15.63
CA ILE A 517 -20.57 8.53 -14.74
C ILE A 517 -20.54 7.03 -15.01
N THR A 518 -19.35 6.43 -15.09
CA THR A 518 -19.16 4.98 -15.03
C THR A 518 -18.27 4.63 -13.85
N LEU A 519 -18.61 3.59 -13.10
CA LEU A 519 -17.88 3.10 -11.94
C LEU A 519 -17.78 1.57 -11.99
N PRO A 520 -16.71 0.94 -11.45
CA PRO A 520 -16.63 -0.51 -11.36
C PRO A 520 -17.74 -1.05 -10.45
N ALA A 521 -18.44 -2.08 -10.91
CA ALA A 521 -19.42 -2.80 -10.09
C ALA A 521 -18.69 -3.60 -9.01
N HIS A 522 -19.18 -3.53 -7.79
CA HIS A 522 -18.68 -4.38 -6.70
C HIS A 522 -19.56 -5.64 -6.63
N ALA A 523 -19.05 -6.77 -7.14
CA ALA A 523 -19.72 -8.05 -6.97
C ALA A 523 -19.64 -8.45 -5.49
N GLU A 524 -20.77 -8.54 -4.82
CA GLU A 524 -20.84 -9.25 -3.54
C GLU A 524 -20.44 -10.71 -3.79
N ALA A 525 -19.54 -11.25 -2.95
CA ALA A 525 -18.97 -12.58 -3.07
C ALA A 525 -19.99 -13.70 -2.76
N GLY A 526 -21.19 -13.65 -3.37
CA GLY A 526 -22.33 -14.52 -3.11
C GLY A 526 -23.01 -15.15 -4.32
N GLU A 527 -22.79 -14.65 -5.55
CA GLU A 527 -23.49 -15.17 -6.73
C GLU A 527 -22.52 -15.62 -7.83
N ARG A 528 -21.72 -16.66 -7.54
CA ARG A 528 -21.23 -17.59 -8.57
C ARG A 528 -21.59 -19.00 -8.08
N SER A 529 -22.84 -19.41 -8.33
CA SER A 529 -23.24 -20.82 -8.34
C SER A 529 -22.98 -21.41 -9.72
#